data_4e04159d4d01438eed3482ed317b4365
#
_entry.id   4e04159d4d01438eed3482ed317b4365
#
_cell.length_a   1.000
_cell.length_b   1.000
_cell.length_c   1.000
_cell.angle_alpha   90.00
_cell.angle_beta   90.00
_cell.angle_gamma   90.00
#
_symmetry.space_group_name_H-M   'P 1'
#
loop_
_entity.id
_entity.type
_entity.pdbx_description
1 polymer ?
#
loop_
_entity_poly.entity_id
_entity_poly.type
_entity_poly.pdbx_seq_one_letter_code
_entity_poly.pdbx_strand_id
1 'polypeptide(L)'
;MAAGRSAVFTDPAGATLCLWQAGENPGAGVVNEPGAMTWTDLVTADADAAGTFYAGLFGWEFEEVEGGRGYRVIRNGGRPNGGIMPLPPEQAGSTPPNWMPYFGHRDVDALAREVGGLGGQVHQEPFDVLAGRIAVLGDPQGAVFAVWTGPYDED
;
A
#
# COMPACT_ATOMS: atom_id res chain seq x y z
N MET A 1 10.21 21.07 -22.18
CA MET A 1 9.64 19.71 -22.26
C MET A 1 8.96 19.40 -20.92
N ALA A 2 7.87 18.65 -20.89
CA ALA A 2 7.11 18.44 -19.66
C ALA A 2 7.60 17.16 -18.98
N ALA A 3 7.81 17.19 -17.65
CA ALA A 3 8.21 16.01 -16.86
C ALA A 3 7.25 14.83 -17.05
N GLY A 4 5.97 15.10 -17.21
CA GLY A 4 4.90 14.13 -17.43
C GLY A 4 3.52 14.77 -17.24
N ARG A 5 2.49 13.93 -17.17
CA ARG A 5 1.11 14.36 -16.88
C ARG A 5 0.55 13.51 -15.76
N SER A 6 -0.20 14.13 -14.86
CA SER A 6 -0.88 13.43 -13.78
C SER A 6 -2.38 13.65 -13.84
N ALA A 7 -3.13 12.68 -13.33
CA ALA A 7 -4.55 12.81 -13.04
C ALA A 7 -4.80 12.23 -11.63
N VAL A 8 -5.78 12.80 -10.94
CA VAL A 8 -6.26 12.30 -9.65
C VAL A 8 -7.71 11.90 -9.82
N PHE A 9 -8.07 10.73 -9.35
CA PHE A 9 -9.45 10.27 -9.35
C PHE A 9 -9.78 9.49 -8.08
N THR A 10 -11.05 9.29 -7.86
CA THR A 10 -11.58 8.52 -6.74
C THR A 10 -12.26 7.27 -7.31
N ASP A 11 -11.99 6.11 -6.73
CA ASP A 11 -12.67 4.87 -7.09
C ASP A 11 -14.13 4.85 -6.58
N PRO A 12 -14.94 3.86 -6.96
CA PRO A 12 -16.35 3.78 -6.53
C PRO A 12 -16.55 3.69 -5.01
N ALA A 13 -15.55 3.22 -4.25
CA ALA A 13 -15.60 3.12 -2.80
C ALA A 13 -15.15 4.41 -2.08
N GLY A 14 -14.50 5.33 -2.79
CA GLY A 14 -14.00 6.60 -2.26
C GLY A 14 -12.49 6.68 -2.08
N ALA A 15 -11.72 5.63 -2.40
CA ALA A 15 -10.26 5.69 -2.32
C ALA A 15 -9.68 6.54 -3.45
N THR A 16 -8.78 7.46 -3.11
CA THR A 16 -8.13 8.35 -4.06
C THR A 16 -6.85 7.74 -4.62
N LEU A 17 -6.68 7.81 -5.94
CA LEU A 17 -5.50 7.33 -6.65
C LEU A 17 -5.00 8.40 -7.62
N CYS A 18 -3.66 8.49 -7.75
CA CYS A 18 -3.01 9.34 -8.73
C CYS A 18 -2.47 8.50 -9.89
N LEU A 19 -2.70 8.95 -11.12
CA LEU A 19 -2.09 8.38 -12.32
C LEU A 19 -0.93 9.25 -12.77
N TRP A 20 0.11 8.60 -13.27
CA TRP A 20 1.24 9.26 -13.89
C TRP A 20 1.46 8.76 -15.32
N GLN A 21 1.42 9.68 -16.26
CA GLN A 21 1.86 9.44 -17.62
C GLN A 21 3.27 10.02 -17.76
N ALA A 22 4.25 9.16 -17.92
CA ALA A 22 5.65 9.57 -18.06
C ALA A 22 5.86 10.50 -19.27
N GLY A 23 6.67 11.53 -19.04
CA GLY A 23 7.32 12.35 -20.07
C GLY A 23 8.83 12.15 -19.96
N GLU A 24 9.57 13.21 -19.59
CA GLU A 24 11.00 13.11 -19.29
C GLU A 24 11.27 12.41 -17.94
N ASN A 25 10.32 12.47 -16.98
CA ASN A 25 10.41 11.75 -15.72
C ASN A 25 9.65 10.40 -15.85
N PRO A 26 10.36 9.26 -15.83
CA PRO A 26 9.76 7.94 -15.98
C PRO A 26 8.94 7.49 -14.73
N GLY A 27 9.08 8.17 -13.59
CA GLY A 27 8.48 7.80 -12.32
C GLY A 27 9.54 7.49 -11.25
N ALA A 28 9.24 6.57 -10.34
CA ALA A 28 10.15 6.18 -9.27
C ALA A 28 11.43 5.54 -9.83
N GLY A 29 12.58 6.08 -9.41
CA GLY A 29 13.89 5.52 -9.75
C GLY A 29 14.35 4.44 -8.76
N VAL A 30 13.71 4.38 -7.59
CA VAL A 30 14.03 3.46 -6.51
C VAL A 30 12.74 2.90 -5.94
N VAL A 31 12.63 1.59 -5.86
CA VAL A 31 11.52 0.85 -5.24
C VAL A 31 12.05 -0.42 -4.60
N ASN A 32 11.30 -1.00 -3.68
CA ASN A 32 11.55 -2.31 -3.06
C ASN A 32 12.92 -2.45 -2.38
N GLU A 33 13.39 -1.37 -1.76
CA GLU A 33 14.58 -1.37 -0.91
C GLU A 33 14.34 -0.54 0.37
N PRO A 34 15.20 -0.64 1.40
CA PRO A 34 15.07 0.16 2.61
C PRO A 34 15.09 1.66 2.32
N GLY A 35 14.06 2.39 2.81
CA GLY A 35 13.86 3.81 2.57
C GLY A 35 13.01 4.14 1.34
N ALA A 36 12.69 3.14 0.51
CA ALA A 36 11.84 3.31 -0.66
C ALA A 36 10.44 2.71 -0.45
N MET A 37 9.52 3.04 -1.34
CA MET A 37 8.21 2.37 -1.40
C MET A 37 8.40 0.91 -1.87
N THR A 38 7.81 -0.04 -1.12
CA THR A 38 7.93 -1.47 -1.39
C THR A 38 6.62 -2.10 -1.83
N TRP A 39 5.50 -1.58 -1.34
CA TRP A 39 4.18 -2.14 -1.58
C TRP A 39 3.10 -1.07 -1.46
N THR A 40 1.89 -1.42 -1.86
CA THR A 40 0.69 -0.62 -1.59
C THR A 40 -0.52 -1.52 -1.49
N ASP A 41 -1.40 -1.26 -0.52
CA ASP A 41 -2.67 -1.96 -0.37
C ASP A 41 -3.85 -1.00 -0.50
N LEU A 42 -4.84 -1.41 -1.29
CA LEU A 42 -6.15 -0.82 -1.22
C LEU A 42 -6.90 -1.39 0.00
N VAL A 43 -7.13 -0.57 0.98
CA VAL A 43 -7.97 -0.89 2.15
C VAL A 43 -9.40 -0.50 1.82
N THR A 44 -10.32 -1.48 1.79
CA THR A 44 -11.72 -1.24 1.37
C THR A 44 -12.69 -2.20 2.05
N ALA A 45 -13.93 -1.76 2.21
CA ALA A 45 -15.01 -2.62 2.72
C ALA A 45 -15.57 -3.58 1.65
N ASP A 46 -15.39 -3.27 0.35
CA ASP A 46 -15.89 -4.06 -0.78
C ASP A 46 -14.75 -4.39 -1.75
N ALA A 47 -14.06 -5.49 -1.47
CA ALA A 47 -12.94 -5.96 -2.28
C ALA A 47 -13.38 -6.48 -3.66
N ASP A 48 -14.63 -6.96 -3.80
CA ASP A 48 -15.15 -7.48 -5.07
C ASP A 48 -15.47 -6.34 -6.04
N ALA A 49 -16.15 -5.30 -5.58
CA ALA A 49 -16.41 -4.11 -6.38
C ALA A 49 -15.11 -3.40 -6.77
N ALA A 50 -14.15 -3.28 -5.84
CA ALA A 50 -12.83 -2.73 -6.13
C ALA A 50 -12.08 -3.56 -7.18
N GLY A 51 -12.05 -4.88 -7.02
CA GLY A 51 -11.42 -5.79 -8.00
C GLY A 51 -12.01 -5.63 -9.40
N THR A 52 -13.34 -5.58 -9.49
CA THR A 52 -14.05 -5.37 -10.77
C THR A 52 -13.68 -4.04 -11.42
N PHE A 53 -13.65 -2.97 -10.64
CA PHE A 53 -13.31 -1.62 -11.12
C PHE A 53 -11.87 -1.57 -11.65
N TYR A 54 -10.89 -2.03 -10.86
CA TYR A 54 -9.48 -1.94 -11.24
C TYR A 54 -9.10 -2.95 -12.34
N ALA A 55 -9.76 -4.11 -12.43
CA ALA A 55 -9.63 -5.00 -13.58
C ALA A 55 -10.07 -4.30 -14.87
N GLY A 56 -11.22 -3.62 -14.84
CA GLY A 56 -11.73 -2.89 -15.99
C GLY A 56 -10.85 -1.70 -16.38
N LEU A 57 -10.25 -1.01 -15.41
CA LEU A 57 -9.47 0.20 -15.64
C LEU A 57 -8.03 -0.09 -16.10
N PHE A 58 -7.37 -1.08 -15.48
CA PHE A 58 -5.94 -1.35 -15.69
C PHE A 58 -5.65 -2.73 -16.29
N GLY A 59 -6.66 -3.58 -16.41
CA GLY A 59 -6.44 -4.99 -16.78
C GLY A 59 -5.74 -5.80 -15.69
N TRP A 60 -5.81 -5.36 -14.43
CA TRP A 60 -5.21 -6.09 -13.32
C TRP A 60 -5.94 -7.40 -13.05
N GLU A 61 -5.17 -8.41 -12.66
CA GLU A 61 -5.64 -9.69 -12.19
C GLU A 61 -5.50 -9.76 -10.66
N PHE A 62 -6.32 -10.60 -10.01
CA PHE A 62 -6.35 -10.71 -8.56
C PHE A 62 -6.19 -12.17 -8.15
N GLU A 63 -5.24 -12.43 -7.26
CA GLU A 63 -4.95 -13.74 -6.71
C GLU A 63 -5.28 -13.74 -5.21
N GLU A 64 -6.24 -14.58 -4.82
CA GLU A 64 -6.60 -14.71 -3.41
C GLU A 64 -5.51 -15.48 -2.66
N VAL A 65 -5.10 -14.95 -1.50
CA VAL A 65 -4.09 -15.58 -0.64
C VAL A 65 -4.76 -16.55 0.30
N GLU A 66 -4.36 -17.83 0.24
CA GLU A 66 -4.87 -18.85 1.15
C GLU A 66 -4.59 -18.47 2.61
N GLY A 67 -5.63 -18.51 3.46
CA GLY A 67 -5.53 -18.03 4.85
C GLY A 67 -5.45 -16.53 5.03
N GLY A 68 -5.45 -15.73 3.94
CA GLY A 68 -5.35 -14.27 3.92
C GLY A 68 -6.64 -13.52 4.28
N ARG A 69 -7.70 -14.20 4.73
CA ARG A 69 -8.97 -13.60 5.12
C ARG A 69 -9.57 -12.67 4.07
N GLY A 70 -9.48 -13.08 2.80
CA GLY A 70 -9.96 -12.29 1.65
C GLY A 70 -8.94 -11.30 1.09
N TYR A 71 -7.71 -11.27 1.62
CA TYR A 71 -6.63 -10.49 1.01
C TYR A 71 -6.30 -11.03 -0.38
N ARG A 72 -6.15 -10.12 -1.33
CA ARG A 72 -5.84 -10.45 -2.72
C ARG A 72 -4.58 -9.72 -3.17
N VAL A 73 -3.66 -10.43 -3.78
CA VAL A 73 -2.52 -9.83 -4.47
C VAL A 73 -2.99 -9.31 -5.83
N ILE A 74 -2.67 -8.06 -6.12
CA ILE A 74 -2.86 -7.45 -7.43
C ILE A 74 -1.71 -7.89 -8.33
N ARG A 75 -2.05 -8.40 -9.52
CA ARG A 75 -1.10 -8.76 -10.56
C ARG A 75 -1.23 -7.85 -11.75
N ASN A 76 -0.11 -7.30 -12.20
CA ASN A 76 -0.02 -6.50 -13.41
C ASN A 76 0.95 -7.18 -14.38
N GLY A 77 0.42 -7.78 -15.47
CA GLY A 77 1.21 -8.58 -16.39
C GLY A 77 1.93 -9.75 -15.69
N GLY A 78 1.26 -10.43 -14.77
CA GLY A 78 1.77 -11.55 -13.98
C GLY A 78 2.68 -11.15 -12.81
N ARG A 79 3.10 -9.89 -12.67
CA ARG A 79 3.96 -9.42 -11.57
C ARG A 79 3.13 -8.90 -10.40
N PRO A 80 3.51 -9.17 -9.14
CA PRO A 80 2.90 -8.55 -7.98
C PRO A 80 3.03 -7.02 -8.06
N ASN A 81 1.93 -6.31 -7.78
CA ASN A 81 1.87 -4.85 -7.93
C ASN A 81 1.19 -4.14 -6.74
N GLY A 82 0.81 -4.88 -5.71
CA GLY A 82 0.08 -4.39 -4.54
C GLY A 82 -0.94 -5.41 -4.07
N GLY A 83 -1.84 -4.99 -3.19
CA GLY A 83 -2.89 -5.83 -2.68
C GLY A 83 -4.23 -5.14 -2.53
N ILE A 84 -5.27 -5.92 -2.30
CA ILE A 84 -6.56 -5.47 -1.77
C ILE A 84 -6.74 -6.10 -0.40
N MET A 85 -6.86 -5.25 0.62
CA MET A 85 -7.09 -5.64 2.00
C MET A 85 -8.54 -5.33 2.37
N PRO A 86 -9.40 -6.35 2.53
CA PRO A 86 -10.76 -6.12 2.99
C PRO A 86 -10.76 -5.64 4.44
N LEU A 87 -11.51 -4.57 4.70
CA LEU A 87 -11.75 -4.10 6.06
C LEU A 87 -12.65 -5.10 6.81
N PRO A 88 -12.32 -5.42 8.07
CA PRO A 88 -13.24 -6.12 8.93
C PRO A 88 -14.58 -5.34 9.06
N PRO A 89 -15.73 -6.03 9.12
CA PRO A 89 -17.05 -5.37 9.17
C PRO A 89 -17.18 -4.29 10.26
N GLU A 90 -16.54 -4.50 11.41
CA GLU A 90 -16.53 -3.57 12.53
C GLU A 90 -15.76 -2.27 12.24
N GLN A 91 -14.89 -2.25 11.24
CA GLN A 91 -14.10 -1.09 10.84
C GLN A 91 -14.66 -0.39 9.59
N ALA A 92 -15.54 -1.03 8.85
CA ALA A 92 -16.07 -0.52 7.58
C ALA A 92 -16.79 0.85 7.69
N GLY A 93 -17.27 1.23 8.88
CA GLY A 93 -17.90 2.53 9.13
C GLY A 93 -16.96 3.61 9.69
N SER A 94 -15.76 3.25 10.13
CA SER A 94 -14.82 4.16 10.81
C SER A 94 -13.54 4.41 10.01
N THR A 95 -13.16 3.49 9.14
CA THR A 95 -11.96 3.61 8.29
C THR A 95 -12.38 3.89 6.85
N PRO A 96 -12.11 5.08 6.31
CA PRO A 96 -12.42 5.36 4.91
C PRO A 96 -11.54 4.51 3.98
N PRO A 97 -12.05 4.10 2.82
CA PRO A 97 -11.24 3.44 1.81
C PRO A 97 -10.03 4.28 1.42
N ASN A 98 -8.86 3.64 1.35
CA ASN A 98 -7.62 4.34 1.05
C ASN A 98 -6.58 3.40 0.43
N TRP A 99 -5.64 3.98 -0.30
CA TRP A 99 -4.42 3.32 -0.72
C TRP A 99 -3.33 3.55 0.33
N MET A 100 -2.96 2.51 1.06
CA MET A 100 -1.91 2.55 2.08
C MET A 100 -0.56 2.23 1.45
N PRO A 101 0.40 3.17 1.44
CA PRO A 101 1.76 2.89 0.99
C PRO A 101 2.55 2.16 2.07
N TYR A 102 3.46 1.29 1.63
CA TYR A 102 4.43 0.61 2.48
C TYR A 102 5.85 1.07 2.13
N PHE A 103 6.61 1.42 3.14
CA PHE A 103 8.02 1.77 2.99
C PHE A 103 8.91 0.70 3.60
N GLY A 104 10.00 0.37 2.92
CA GLY A 104 11.00 -0.58 3.42
C GLY A 104 11.77 -0.02 4.60
N HIS A 105 12.00 -0.83 5.62
CA HIS A 105 12.90 -0.51 6.73
C HIS A 105 13.60 -1.76 7.24
N ARG A 106 14.89 -1.65 7.59
CA ARG A 106 15.69 -2.81 8.01
C ARG A 106 15.26 -3.39 9.36
N ASP A 107 14.68 -2.57 10.24
CA ASP A 107 14.22 -2.94 11.57
C ASP A 107 12.93 -2.18 11.92
N VAL A 108 11.80 -2.83 11.66
CA VAL A 108 10.46 -2.26 11.91
C VAL A 108 10.21 -2.07 13.41
N ASP A 109 10.75 -2.96 14.28
CA ASP A 109 10.59 -2.84 15.73
C ASP A 109 11.35 -1.63 16.28
N ALA A 110 12.56 -1.37 15.79
CA ALA A 110 13.33 -0.19 16.18
C ALA A 110 12.59 1.09 15.75
N LEU A 111 12.13 1.14 14.50
CA LEU A 111 11.41 2.31 13.98
C LEU A 111 10.13 2.58 14.77
N ALA A 112 9.34 1.54 15.12
CA ALA A 112 8.13 1.70 15.92
C ALA A 112 8.41 2.30 17.31
N ARG A 113 9.56 1.96 17.92
CA ARG A 113 9.99 2.56 19.21
C ARG A 113 10.41 4.03 19.05
N GLU A 114 10.93 4.42 17.90
CA GLU A 114 11.49 5.75 17.65
C GLU A 114 10.44 6.76 17.17
N VAL A 115 9.39 6.31 16.49
CA VAL A 115 8.41 7.16 15.80
C VAL A 115 7.76 8.19 16.72
N GLY A 116 7.48 7.84 17.98
CA GLY A 116 6.92 8.76 18.97
C GLY A 116 7.85 9.93 19.29
N GLY A 117 9.17 9.66 19.38
CA GLY A 117 10.19 10.71 19.56
C GLY A 117 10.32 11.67 18.39
N LEU A 118 9.89 11.26 17.21
CA LEU A 118 9.82 12.07 15.98
C LEU A 118 8.48 12.81 15.82
N GLY A 119 7.58 12.69 16.81
CA GLY A 119 6.25 13.33 16.80
C GLY A 119 5.18 12.53 16.04
N GLY A 120 5.50 11.33 15.57
CA GLY A 120 4.56 10.42 14.94
C GLY A 120 3.85 9.50 15.95
N GLN A 121 3.11 8.54 15.45
CA GLN A 121 2.31 7.60 16.25
C GLN A 121 2.43 6.17 15.73
N VAL A 122 2.26 5.19 16.61
CA VAL A 122 2.06 3.79 16.25
C VAL A 122 0.56 3.50 16.24
N HIS A 123 0.00 3.19 15.08
CA HIS A 123 -1.39 2.78 14.92
C HIS A 123 -1.55 1.27 15.09
N GLN A 124 -0.58 0.49 14.58
CA GLN A 124 -0.49 -0.95 14.77
C GLN A 124 0.95 -1.32 15.09
N GLU A 125 1.13 -1.95 16.25
CA GLU A 125 2.43 -2.48 16.68
C GLU A 125 3.00 -3.50 15.70
N PRO A 126 4.33 -3.67 15.64
CA PRO A 126 4.97 -4.64 14.75
C PRO A 126 4.41 -6.06 14.88
N PHE A 127 4.03 -6.67 13.76
CA PHE A 127 3.55 -8.05 13.70
C PHE A 127 4.03 -8.76 12.44
N ASP A 128 4.08 -10.08 12.49
CA ASP A 128 4.56 -10.91 11.40
C ASP A 128 3.45 -11.16 10.36
N VAL A 129 3.82 -11.12 9.09
CA VAL A 129 3.02 -11.51 7.93
C VAL A 129 3.78 -12.55 7.11
N LEU A 130 3.12 -13.18 6.12
CA LEU A 130 3.75 -14.21 5.29
C LEU A 130 5.07 -13.76 4.63
N ALA A 131 5.17 -12.50 4.24
CA ALA A 131 6.30 -11.95 3.52
C ALA A 131 7.26 -11.11 4.38
N GLY A 132 7.18 -11.18 5.71
CA GLY A 132 8.04 -10.40 6.59
C GLY A 132 7.33 -9.85 7.82
N ARG A 133 7.72 -8.65 8.24
CA ARG A 133 7.21 -7.99 9.44
C ARG A 133 6.77 -6.57 9.11
N ILE A 134 5.61 -6.15 9.59
CA ILE A 134 5.04 -4.84 9.32
C ILE A 134 4.61 -4.13 10.61
N ALA A 135 4.54 -2.79 10.55
CA ALA A 135 3.83 -1.95 11.50
C ALA A 135 3.07 -0.87 10.74
N VAL A 136 2.00 -0.32 11.33
CA VAL A 136 1.28 0.83 10.76
C VAL A 136 1.55 2.05 11.62
N LEU A 137 2.07 3.09 11.00
CA LEU A 137 2.53 4.31 11.65
C LEU A 137 1.76 5.52 11.12
N GLY A 138 1.78 6.59 11.88
CA GLY A 138 1.31 7.91 11.47
C GLY A 138 2.41 8.95 11.59
N ASP A 139 2.48 9.87 10.65
CA ASP A 139 3.36 11.01 10.73
C ASP A 139 2.80 12.10 11.69
N PRO A 140 3.57 13.17 12.00
CA PRO A 140 3.11 14.24 12.89
C PRO A 140 1.87 15.00 12.40
N GLN A 141 1.51 14.90 11.11
CA GLN A 141 0.32 15.51 10.52
C GLN A 141 -0.86 14.55 10.42
N GLY A 142 -0.67 13.27 10.77
CA GLY A 142 -1.70 12.24 10.77
C GLY A 142 -1.79 11.44 9.48
N ALA A 143 -0.83 11.58 8.55
CA ALA A 143 -0.79 10.69 7.39
C ALA A 143 -0.36 9.29 7.81
N VAL A 144 -1.19 8.29 7.45
CA VAL A 144 -0.98 6.89 7.81
C VAL A 144 -0.23 6.16 6.71
N PHE A 145 0.75 5.36 7.10
CA PHE A 145 1.53 4.51 6.20
C PHE A 145 1.98 3.23 6.93
N ALA A 146 2.31 2.20 6.18
CA ALA A 146 2.92 1.01 6.72
C ALA A 146 4.44 1.03 6.53
N VAL A 147 5.15 0.35 7.41
CA VAL A 147 6.57 0.03 7.26
C VAL A 147 6.73 -1.48 7.21
N TRP A 148 7.69 -1.96 6.44
CA TRP A 148 7.87 -3.36 6.16
C TRP A 148 9.35 -3.74 6.18
N THR A 149 9.66 -4.90 6.79
CA THR A 149 10.94 -5.58 6.69
C THR A 149 10.69 -6.97 6.11
N GLY A 150 11.37 -7.29 5.03
CA GLY A 150 11.27 -8.60 4.36
C GLY A 150 12.32 -8.73 3.27
N PRO A 151 12.14 -9.65 2.32
CA PRO A 151 13.05 -9.78 1.20
C PRO A 151 12.92 -8.56 0.29
N TYR A 152 14.03 -7.84 0.13
CA TYR A 152 14.17 -6.75 -0.84
C TYR A 152 14.76 -7.30 -2.14
N ASP A 153 14.67 -6.51 -3.21
CA ASP A 153 15.39 -6.82 -4.44
C ASP A 153 16.90 -6.82 -4.12
N GLU A 154 17.59 -7.84 -4.57
CA GLU A 154 19.07 -7.88 -4.51
C GLU A 154 19.61 -7.08 -5.68
N ASP A 155 20.64 -6.26 -5.45
CA ASP A 155 21.38 -5.49 -6.47
C ASP A 155 22.10 -6.40 -7.48
#